data_8c69bb8453c417f8a9fa5f58ac9ae6a7
#
_entry.id   8c69bb8453c417f8a9fa5f58ac9ae6a7
#
_cell.length_a   1.000
_cell.length_b   1.000
_cell.length_c   1.000
_cell.angle_alpha   90.00
_cell.angle_beta   90.00
_cell.angle_gamma   90.00
#
_symmetry.space_group_name_H-M   'P 1'
#
loop_
_entity.id
_entity.type
_entity.pdbx_description
1 polymer ?
#
loop_
_entity_poly.entity_id
_entity_poly.type
_entity_poly.pdbx_seq_one_letter_code
_entity_poly.pdbx_strand_id
1 'polypeptide(L)' 'MNEEKRRQLWKIIVEAGDYLQGQLPDHPNHPKGRNSYAHVAICIKSKFNQSYKDIDDSKFNEVVKYIEYLKKNPS' A
#
# COMPACT_ATOMS: atom_id res chain seq x y z
N MET A 1 3.41 -2.46 -14.17
CA MET A 1 4.36 -1.33 -14.07
C MET A 1 5.71 -1.71 -14.64
N ASN A 2 6.35 -0.77 -15.36
CA ASN A 2 7.73 -0.97 -15.76
C ASN A 2 8.64 -0.94 -14.52
N GLU A 3 9.93 -1.27 -14.71
CA GLU A 3 10.85 -1.41 -13.59
C GLU A 3 11.03 -0.12 -12.81
N GLU A 4 11.14 1.01 -13.51
CA GLU A 4 11.30 2.31 -12.87
C GLU A 4 10.08 2.67 -12.01
N LYS A 5 8.88 2.48 -12.54
CA LYS A 5 7.65 2.74 -11.80
C LYS A 5 7.46 1.77 -10.64
N ARG A 6 7.90 0.52 -10.77
CA ARG A 6 7.90 -0.43 -9.65
C ARG A 6 8.76 0.09 -8.50
N ARG A 7 9.94 0.62 -8.80
CA ARG A 7 10.83 1.18 -7.78
C ARG A 7 10.21 2.39 -7.12
N GLN A 8 9.60 3.29 -7.90
CA GLN A 8 8.94 4.47 -7.37
C GLN A 8 7.77 4.10 -6.47
N LEU A 9 6.94 3.16 -6.91
CA LEU A 9 5.82 2.69 -6.10
C LEU A 9 6.28 2.00 -4.82
N TRP A 10 7.35 1.21 -4.90
CA TRP A 10 7.87 0.56 -3.71
C TRP A 10 8.29 1.57 -2.66
N LYS A 11 8.97 2.65 -3.07
CA LYS A 11 9.34 3.73 -2.15
C LYS A 11 8.10 4.37 -1.52
N ILE A 12 7.08 4.62 -2.32
CA ILE A 12 5.84 5.22 -1.84
C ILE A 12 5.12 4.27 -0.86
N ILE A 13 5.12 2.98 -1.16
CA ILE A 13 4.55 1.95 -0.29
C ILE A 13 5.30 1.91 1.05
N VAL A 14 6.62 1.94 1.02
CA VAL A 14 7.43 1.93 2.23
C VAL A 14 7.17 3.18 3.07
N GLU A 15 7.13 4.35 2.45
CA GLU A 15 6.82 5.61 3.13
C GLU A 15 5.43 5.58 3.76
N ALA A 16 4.45 5.04 3.04
CA ALA A 16 3.10 4.90 3.59
C ALA A 16 3.07 3.92 4.75
N GLY A 17 3.81 2.82 4.65
CA GLY A 17 3.95 1.86 5.72
C GLY A 17 4.57 2.48 6.96
N ASP A 18 5.62 3.27 6.79
CA ASP A 18 6.25 4.01 7.89
C ASP A 18 5.26 4.96 8.55
N TYR A 19 4.49 5.70 7.74
CA TYR A 19 3.50 6.64 8.24
C TYR A 19 2.39 5.93 9.03
N LEU A 20 1.96 4.76 8.56
CA LEU A 20 0.86 4.01 9.17
C LEU A 20 1.30 3.15 10.35
N GLN A 21 2.59 3.03 10.60
CA GLN A 21 3.10 2.22 11.69
C GLN A 21 2.54 2.72 13.02
N GLY A 22 1.86 1.82 13.74
CA GLY A 22 1.23 2.17 15.01
C GLY A 22 -0.12 2.87 14.89
N GLN A 23 -0.59 3.17 13.68
CA GLN A 23 -1.87 3.83 13.46
C GLN A 23 -3.00 2.88 13.03
N LEU A 24 -2.67 1.66 12.65
CA LEU A 24 -3.68 0.68 12.23
C LEU A 24 -4.35 0.07 13.46
N PRO A 25 -5.68 -0.13 13.41
CA PRO A 25 -6.40 -0.80 14.49
C PRO A 25 -5.88 -2.22 14.69
N ASP A 26 -5.90 -2.68 15.94
CA ASP A 26 -5.55 -4.06 16.25
C ASP A 26 -6.50 -5.02 15.57
N HIS A 27 -5.98 -6.18 15.18
CA HIS A 27 -6.78 -7.24 14.59
C HIS A 27 -6.62 -8.50 15.41
N PRO A 28 -7.70 -9.29 15.64
CA PRO A 28 -7.62 -10.51 16.45
C PRO A 28 -6.55 -11.49 16.00
N ASN A 29 -6.26 -11.54 14.69
CA ASN A 29 -5.25 -12.43 14.13
C ASN A 29 -3.84 -11.84 14.20
N HIS A 30 -3.68 -10.62 14.71
CA HIS A 30 -2.41 -9.93 14.79
C HIS A 30 -2.26 -9.25 16.17
N PRO A 31 -2.18 -10.05 17.25
CA PRO A 31 -2.18 -9.50 18.61
C PRO A 31 -0.98 -8.61 18.94
N LYS A 32 0.08 -8.71 18.16
CA LYS A 32 1.29 -7.87 18.33
C LYS A 32 1.29 -6.65 17.43
N GLY A 33 0.15 -6.36 16.78
CA GLY A 33 0.03 -5.27 15.83
C GLY A 33 0.06 -5.76 14.39
N ARG A 34 -0.34 -4.90 13.47
CA ARG A 34 -0.41 -5.21 12.04
C ARG A 34 0.84 -4.72 11.33
N ASN A 35 1.30 -5.50 10.36
CA ASN A 35 2.39 -5.08 9.48
C ASN A 35 1.85 -4.03 8.49
N SER A 36 2.19 -2.76 8.72
CA SER A 36 1.68 -1.65 7.92
C SER A 36 2.13 -1.72 6.45
N TYR A 37 3.32 -2.23 6.20
CA TYR A 37 3.81 -2.38 4.81
C TYR A 37 3.01 -3.44 4.06
N ALA A 38 2.78 -4.57 4.68
CA ALA A 38 1.95 -5.62 4.10
C ALA A 38 0.51 -5.13 3.92
N HIS A 39 0.00 -4.34 4.85
CA HIS A 39 -1.33 -3.76 4.76
C HIS A 39 -1.49 -2.93 3.48
N VAL A 40 -0.54 -2.03 3.20
CA VAL A 40 -0.59 -1.18 2.01
C VAL A 40 -0.56 -2.05 0.74
N ALA A 41 0.35 -3.02 0.68
CA ALA A 41 0.46 -3.89 -0.49
C ALA A 41 -0.80 -4.73 -0.72
N ILE A 42 -1.37 -5.27 0.35
CA ILE A 42 -2.60 -6.08 0.28
C ILE A 42 -3.78 -5.22 -0.17
N CYS A 43 -3.88 -4.00 0.34
CA CYS A 43 -4.96 -3.08 -0.05
C CYS A 43 -4.87 -2.74 -1.54
N ILE A 44 -3.67 -2.50 -2.06
CA ILE A 44 -3.48 -2.25 -3.49
C ILE A 44 -3.93 -3.46 -4.30
N LYS A 45 -3.49 -4.64 -3.91
CA LYS A 45 -3.88 -5.88 -4.60
C LYS A 45 -5.39 -6.09 -4.59
N SER A 46 -6.04 -5.81 -3.47
CA SER A 46 -7.49 -5.93 -3.35
C SER A 46 -8.21 -4.91 -4.22
N LYS A 47 -7.75 -3.67 -4.23
CA LYS A 47 -8.38 -2.58 -4.99
C LYS A 47 -8.28 -2.77 -6.49
N PHE A 48 -7.09 -3.18 -6.97
CA PHE A 48 -6.80 -3.27 -8.40
C PHE A 48 -6.82 -4.71 -8.93
N ASN A 49 -7.06 -5.71 -8.06
CA ASN A 49 -7.06 -7.13 -8.40
C ASN A 49 -5.73 -7.62 -8.97
N GLN A 50 -4.65 -6.91 -8.67
CA GLN A 50 -3.30 -7.22 -9.15
C GLN A 50 -2.28 -6.68 -8.15
N SER A 51 -1.13 -7.36 -8.07
CA SER A 51 0.03 -6.79 -7.39
C SER A 51 0.41 -5.46 -8.05
N TYR A 52 0.96 -4.51 -7.27
CA TYR A 52 1.39 -3.24 -7.83
C TYR A 52 2.39 -3.43 -8.99
N LYS A 53 3.13 -4.54 -8.99
CA LYS A 53 4.10 -4.84 -10.04
C LYS A 53 3.44 -5.15 -11.38
N ASP A 54 2.21 -5.65 -11.35
CA ASP A 54 1.50 -6.12 -12.55
C ASP A 54 0.47 -5.12 -13.07
N ILE A 55 0.22 -4.05 -12.32
CA ILE A 55 -0.72 -3.01 -12.74
C ILE A 55 -0.12 -2.23 -13.91
N ASP A 56 -0.96 -1.87 -14.88
CA ASP A 56 -0.53 -1.13 -16.06
C ASP A 56 0.05 0.24 -15.70
N ASP A 57 1.08 0.66 -16.43
CA ASP A 57 1.74 1.95 -16.21
C ASP A 57 0.78 3.14 -16.26
N SER A 58 -0.27 3.06 -17.08
CA SER A 58 -1.25 4.12 -17.20
C SER A 58 -2.00 4.39 -15.90
N LYS A 59 -1.96 3.45 -14.96
CA LYS A 59 -2.64 3.57 -13.67
C LYS A 59 -1.73 4.00 -12.52
N PHE A 60 -0.50 4.38 -12.84
CA PHE A 60 0.47 4.79 -11.82
C PHE A 60 -0.10 5.86 -10.89
N ASN A 61 -0.67 6.92 -11.45
CA ASN A 61 -1.23 8.01 -10.66
C ASN A 61 -2.42 7.57 -9.80
N GLU A 62 -3.24 6.65 -10.31
CA GLU A 62 -4.35 6.11 -9.54
C GLU A 62 -3.87 5.33 -8.33
N VAL A 63 -2.80 4.54 -8.50
CA VAL A 63 -2.21 3.78 -7.40
C VAL A 63 -1.64 4.73 -6.35
N VAL A 64 -0.92 5.77 -6.78
CA VAL A 64 -0.37 6.78 -5.86
C VAL A 64 -1.49 7.46 -5.06
N LYS A 65 -2.56 7.86 -5.72
CA LYS A 65 -3.71 8.48 -5.05
C LYS A 65 -4.37 7.54 -4.05
N TYR A 66 -4.45 6.27 -4.39
CA TYR A 66 -5.03 5.28 -3.48
C TYR A 66 -4.16 5.10 -2.24
N ILE A 67 -2.84 5.08 -2.40
CA ILE A 67 -1.91 4.99 -1.27
C ILE A 67 -2.09 6.21 -0.35
N GLU A 68 -2.23 7.41 -0.92
CA GLU A 68 -2.52 8.60 -0.12
C GLU A 68 -3.84 8.47 0.64
N TYR A 69 -4.85 7.90 0.00
CA TYR A 69 -6.13 7.62 0.66
C TYR A 69 -5.94 6.68 1.86
N LEU A 70 -5.13 5.65 1.71
CA LEU A 70 -4.87 4.69 2.79
C LEU A 70 -4.18 5.37 3.98
N LYS A 71 -3.28 6.33 3.73
CA LYS A 71 -2.62 7.08 4.79
C LYS A 71 -3.60 7.93 5.59
N LYS A 72 -4.59 8.50 4.90
CA LYS A 72 -5.59 9.37 5.54
C LYS A 72 -6.73 8.58 6.19
N ASN A 73 -6.88 7.33 5.86
CA ASN A 73 -7.97 6.48 6.33
C ASN A 73 -7.43 5.14 6.85
N PRO A 74 -6.68 5.14 7.95
CA PRO A 74 -6.16 3.90 8.53
C PRO A 74 -7.28 2.98 8.96
N SER A 75 -7.17 1.68 8.59
CA SER A 75 -8.23 0.73 8.94
C SER A 75 -7.74 -0.70 9.15
#